data_a5e03edc9e31bbda59a419251c028591
#
_entry.id   a5e03edc9e31bbda59a419251c028591
#
_cell.length_a   1.000
_cell.length_b   1.000
_cell.length_c   1.000
_cell.angle_alpha   90.00
_cell.angle_beta   90.00
_cell.angle_gamma   90.00
#
_symmetry.space_group_name_H-M   'P 1'
#
loop_
_entity.id
_entity.type
_entity.pdbx_description
1 polymer ?
#
loop_
_entity_poly.entity_id
_entity_poly.type
_entity_poly.pdbx_seq_one_letter_code
_entity_poly.pdbx_strand_id
1 'polypeptide(L)'
;MKKYQVLLFDVDGTLLDFDKAERIGIERVLTHFGVPATEENMQKYHHLNKSYWQKLERGEITREQVLSLRFEDFFSDFGIKVNGAEVDGLYRQTLNESAFLLDGVMDLLNGLKNRYELHIVTNGVAETQYKRLAAAGLDKLFQGIYVSEESGYQKPQQEYFDYCFEKMGRNDVENMLIIGDSLTSDIRGGNNAGID
;
A
#
# COMPACT_ATOMS: atom_id res chain seq x y z
N MET A 1 22.85 5.29 21.79
CA MET A 1 21.60 5.37 22.57
C MET A 1 20.44 5.11 21.63
N LYS A 2 19.45 4.33 22.05
CA LYS A 2 18.26 4.07 21.26
C LYS A 2 17.42 5.34 21.24
N LYS A 3 17.25 5.97 20.09
CA LYS A 3 16.42 7.16 19.92
C LYS A 3 14.93 6.77 19.83
N TYR A 4 14.61 5.73 19.07
CA TYR A 4 13.24 5.33 18.80
C TYR A 4 12.80 4.13 19.65
N GLN A 5 11.49 4.03 19.88
CA GLN A 5 10.82 2.92 20.55
C GLN A 5 9.80 2.25 19.64
N VAL A 6 9.19 3.01 18.74
CA VAL A 6 8.13 2.59 17.82
C VAL A 6 8.61 2.74 16.38
N LEU A 7 8.39 1.72 15.57
CA LEU A 7 8.67 1.73 14.13
C LEU A 7 7.37 1.51 13.37
N LEU A 8 7.04 2.46 12.50
CA LEU A 8 5.87 2.44 11.63
C LEU A 8 6.34 2.04 10.23
N PHE A 9 5.90 0.90 9.75
CA PHE A 9 6.28 0.39 8.43
C PHE A 9 5.15 0.56 7.42
N ASP A 10 5.46 1.09 6.27
CA ASP A 10 4.65 0.87 5.08
C ASP A 10 4.75 -0.60 4.62
N VAL A 11 3.87 -1.02 3.71
CA VAL A 11 3.79 -2.39 3.21
C VAL A 11 4.35 -2.50 1.79
N ASP A 12 3.76 -1.78 0.86
CA ASP A 12 3.98 -1.95 -0.58
C ASP A 12 5.23 -1.21 -1.04
N GLY A 13 6.23 -1.95 -1.55
CA GLY A 13 7.55 -1.39 -1.86
C GLY A 13 8.49 -1.28 -0.65
N THR A 14 8.00 -1.64 0.56
CA THR A 14 8.78 -1.60 1.82
C THR A 14 8.95 -2.97 2.46
N LEU A 15 7.89 -3.70 2.65
CA LEU A 15 7.89 -5.07 3.19
C LEU A 15 7.56 -6.09 2.11
N LEU A 16 6.63 -5.77 1.22
CA LEU A 16 6.18 -6.62 0.13
C LEU A 16 6.59 -6.02 -1.22
N ASP A 17 7.05 -6.88 -2.11
CA ASP A 17 7.34 -6.56 -3.52
C ASP A 17 6.03 -6.35 -4.28
N PHE A 18 5.54 -5.10 -4.23
CA PHE A 18 4.32 -4.72 -4.91
C PHE A 18 4.48 -4.73 -6.42
N ASP A 19 5.61 -4.32 -6.96
CA ASP A 19 5.85 -4.27 -8.40
C ASP A 19 5.69 -5.66 -9.03
N LYS A 20 6.21 -6.68 -8.36
CA LYS A 20 6.03 -8.07 -8.79
C LYS A 20 4.57 -8.52 -8.70
N ALA A 21 3.86 -8.17 -7.63
CA ALA A 21 2.46 -8.52 -7.46
C ALA A 21 1.57 -7.78 -8.48
N GLU A 22 1.80 -6.49 -8.69
CA GLU A 22 1.13 -5.66 -9.70
C GLU A 22 1.31 -6.24 -11.09
N ARG A 23 2.54 -6.60 -11.45
CA ARG A 23 2.87 -7.18 -12.75
C ARG A 23 2.07 -8.44 -13.04
N ILE A 24 2.02 -9.37 -12.10
CA ILE A 24 1.23 -10.61 -12.22
C ILE A 24 -0.27 -10.30 -12.32
N GLY A 25 -0.74 -9.36 -11.51
CA GLY A 25 -2.14 -8.96 -11.50
C GLY A 25 -2.59 -8.35 -12.81
N ILE A 26 -1.80 -7.42 -13.36
CA ILE A 26 -2.16 -6.76 -14.62
C ILE A 26 -2.01 -7.71 -15.82
N GLU A 27 -1.01 -8.61 -15.83
CA GLU A 27 -0.86 -9.62 -16.87
C GLU A 27 -2.11 -10.51 -16.97
N ARG A 28 -2.65 -10.94 -15.83
CA ARG A 28 -3.91 -11.73 -15.76
C ARG A 28 -5.10 -10.94 -16.29
N VAL A 29 -5.21 -9.67 -15.90
CA VAL A 29 -6.29 -8.77 -16.37
C VAL A 29 -6.18 -8.56 -17.89
N LEU A 30 -5.01 -8.23 -18.41
CA LEU A 30 -4.78 -8.04 -19.83
C LEU A 30 -5.16 -9.29 -20.64
N THR A 31 -4.72 -10.47 -20.17
CA THR A 31 -5.04 -11.76 -20.79
C THR A 31 -6.56 -12.01 -20.81
N HIS A 32 -7.25 -11.69 -19.71
CA HIS A 32 -8.71 -11.86 -19.60
C HIS A 32 -9.46 -11.03 -20.67
N PHE A 33 -9.00 -9.82 -20.96
CA PHE A 33 -9.61 -8.92 -21.93
C PHE A 33 -9.02 -9.04 -23.35
N GLY A 34 -8.14 -10.01 -23.59
CA GLY A 34 -7.53 -10.25 -24.92
C GLY A 34 -6.55 -9.15 -25.35
N VAL A 35 -6.05 -8.35 -24.41
CA VAL A 35 -5.01 -7.34 -24.66
C VAL A 35 -3.63 -7.98 -24.46
N PRO A 36 -2.68 -7.81 -25.40
CA PRO A 36 -1.33 -8.37 -25.24
C PRO A 36 -0.64 -7.84 -23.97
N ALA A 37 -0.14 -8.74 -23.13
CA ALA A 37 0.61 -8.39 -21.91
C ALA A 37 2.07 -8.06 -22.25
N THR A 38 2.27 -7.07 -23.12
CA THR A 38 3.61 -6.57 -23.46
C THR A 38 4.19 -5.75 -22.34
N GLU A 39 5.52 -5.64 -22.30
CA GLU A 39 6.22 -4.78 -21.33
C GLU A 39 5.71 -3.33 -21.40
N GLU A 40 5.46 -2.82 -22.60
CA GLU A 40 4.91 -1.48 -22.83
C GLU A 40 3.54 -1.30 -22.17
N ASN A 41 2.61 -2.25 -22.36
CA ASN A 41 1.27 -2.19 -21.78
C ASN A 41 1.31 -2.32 -20.24
N MET A 42 2.18 -3.16 -19.70
CA MET A 42 2.34 -3.30 -18.26
C MET A 42 2.94 -2.04 -17.62
N GLN A 43 3.96 -1.45 -18.23
CA GLN A 43 4.53 -0.18 -17.77
C GLN A 43 3.54 0.99 -17.89
N LYS A 44 2.76 1.02 -18.97
CA LYS A 44 1.69 2.00 -19.14
C LYS A 44 0.68 1.93 -17.98
N TYR A 45 0.24 0.71 -17.63
CA TYR A 45 -0.64 0.52 -16.47
C TYR A 45 0.03 0.94 -15.16
N HIS A 46 1.27 0.54 -14.92
CA HIS A 46 2.04 0.91 -13.73
C HIS A 46 2.05 2.44 -13.52
N HIS A 47 2.40 3.20 -14.56
CA HIS A 47 2.42 4.67 -14.49
C HIS A 47 1.03 5.26 -14.23
N LEU A 48 0.01 4.72 -14.90
CA LEU A 48 -1.37 5.16 -14.72
C LEU A 48 -1.85 4.87 -13.30
N ASN A 49 -1.65 3.64 -12.80
CA ASN A 49 -1.99 3.24 -11.44
C ASN A 49 -1.34 4.16 -10.41
N LYS A 50 -0.03 4.37 -10.51
CA LYS A 50 0.71 5.29 -9.64
C LYS A 50 0.12 6.71 -9.67
N SER A 51 -0.25 7.21 -10.84
CA SER A 51 -0.85 8.55 -10.97
C SER A 51 -2.18 8.66 -10.24
N TYR A 52 -3.01 7.62 -10.28
CA TYR A 52 -4.31 7.58 -9.59
C TYR A 52 -4.15 7.55 -8.07
N TRP A 53 -3.23 6.75 -7.54
CA TRP A 53 -2.91 6.74 -6.11
C TRP A 53 -2.37 8.09 -5.64
N GLN A 54 -1.53 8.76 -6.44
CA GLN A 54 -1.08 10.12 -6.13
C GLN A 54 -2.20 11.17 -6.14
N LYS A 55 -3.21 11.03 -7.00
CA LYS A 55 -4.41 11.89 -6.95
C LYS A 55 -5.19 11.69 -5.65
N LEU A 56 -5.32 10.45 -5.18
CA LEU A 56 -5.93 10.15 -3.89
C LEU A 56 -5.14 10.80 -2.73
N GLU A 57 -3.80 10.66 -2.71
CA GLU A 57 -2.93 11.28 -1.70
C GLU A 57 -3.10 12.79 -1.61
N ARG A 58 -3.40 13.44 -2.75
CA ARG A 58 -3.68 14.89 -2.82
C ARG A 58 -5.13 15.25 -2.53
N GLY A 59 -6.01 14.25 -2.31
CA GLY A 59 -7.42 14.47 -2.07
C GLY A 59 -8.23 14.90 -3.31
N GLU A 60 -7.68 14.70 -4.52
CA GLU A 60 -8.32 15.08 -5.78
C GLU A 60 -9.44 14.10 -6.18
N ILE A 61 -9.34 12.86 -5.78
CA ILE A 61 -10.29 11.79 -6.06
C ILE A 61 -10.50 10.89 -4.84
N THR A 62 -11.60 10.15 -4.82
CA THR A 62 -11.87 9.16 -3.76
C THR A 62 -11.19 7.82 -4.05
N ARG A 63 -11.13 6.94 -3.05
CA ARG A 63 -10.60 5.58 -3.21
C ARG A 63 -11.41 4.78 -4.24
N GLU A 64 -12.72 4.86 -4.20
CA GLU A 64 -13.59 4.17 -5.16
C GLU A 64 -13.28 4.63 -6.60
N GLN A 65 -13.01 5.92 -6.77
CA GLN A 65 -12.59 6.45 -8.08
C GLN A 65 -11.23 5.91 -8.51
N VAL A 66 -10.25 5.75 -7.60
CA VAL A 66 -8.97 5.09 -7.92
C VAL A 66 -9.21 3.67 -8.40
N LEU A 67 -10.01 2.89 -7.65
CA LEU A 67 -10.23 1.47 -7.92
C LEU A 67 -10.98 1.22 -9.24
N SER A 68 -11.87 2.14 -9.65
CA SER A 68 -12.63 2.02 -10.90
C SER A 68 -11.95 2.72 -12.08
N LEU A 69 -11.73 4.03 -11.98
CA LEU A 69 -11.38 4.86 -13.15
C LEU A 69 -10.02 4.50 -13.76
N ARG A 70 -9.06 4.02 -13.00
CA ARG A 70 -7.76 3.62 -13.54
C ARG A 70 -7.87 2.50 -14.58
N PHE A 71 -8.82 1.58 -14.41
CA PHE A 71 -9.06 0.51 -15.39
C PHE A 71 -9.91 0.99 -16.55
N GLU A 72 -10.91 1.83 -16.31
CA GLU A 72 -11.72 2.42 -17.37
C GLU A 72 -10.86 3.24 -18.32
N ASP A 73 -10.00 4.11 -17.79
CA ASP A 73 -9.07 4.90 -18.58
C ASP A 73 -8.06 4.01 -19.31
N PHE A 74 -7.48 3.03 -18.62
CA PHE A 74 -6.50 2.15 -19.23
C PHE A 74 -7.07 1.38 -20.43
N PHE A 75 -8.26 0.78 -20.27
CA PHE A 75 -8.88 0.01 -21.35
C PHE A 75 -9.49 0.88 -22.46
N SER A 76 -9.80 2.14 -22.17
CA SER A 76 -10.28 3.09 -23.20
C SER A 76 -9.28 3.27 -24.33
N ASP A 77 -7.98 3.20 -24.03
CA ASP A 77 -6.90 3.32 -25.03
C ASP A 77 -6.86 2.13 -26.02
N PHE A 78 -7.49 1.02 -25.66
CA PHE A 78 -7.68 -0.15 -26.53
C PHE A 78 -9.07 -0.20 -27.16
N GLY A 79 -9.89 0.83 -26.96
CA GLY A 79 -11.28 0.86 -27.43
C GLY A 79 -12.21 -0.14 -26.69
N ILE A 80 -11.78 -0.63 -25.53
CA ILE A 80 -12.53 -1.60 -24.74
C ILE A 80 -13.25 -0.86 -23.61
N LYS A 81 -14.58 -0.96 -23.56
CA LYS A 81 -15.37 -0.41 -22.47
C LYS A 81 -15.53 -1.48 -21.36
N VAL A 82 -15.09 -1.15 -20.16
CA VAL A 82 -15.14 -2.03 -18.99
C VAL A 82 -15.90 -1.38 -17.83
N ASN A 83 -16.36 -2.19 -16.89
CA ASN A 83 -16.72 -1.74 -15.55
C ASN A 83 -15.44 -1.81 -14.70
N GLY A 84 -14.85 -0.68 -14.36
CA GLY A 84 -13.55 -0.62 -13.68
C GLY A 84 -13.57 -1.30 -12.31
N ALA A 85 -14.68 -1.24 -11.57
CA ALA A 85 -14.82 -1.91 -10.27
C ALA A 85 -14.79 -3.45 -10.40
N GLU A 86 -15.38 -4.00 -11.47
CA GLU A 86 -15.32 -5.46 -11.74
C GLU A 86 -13.90 -5.88 -12.13
N VAL A 87 -13.21 -5.07 -12.93
CA VAL A 87 -11.82 -5.31 -13.32
C VAL A 87 -10.91 -5.24 -12.08
N ASP A 88 -11.12 -4.27 -11.21
CA ASP A 88 -10.40 -4.17 -9.93
C ASP A 88 -10.60 -5.41 -9.06
N GLY A 89 -11.82 -5.94 -9.02
CA GLY A 89 -12.11 -7.20 -8.34
C GLY A 89 -11.25 -8.37 -8.85
N LEU A 90 -11.15 -8.52 -10.17
CA LEU A 90 -10.29 -9.53 -10.81
C LEU A 90 -8.81 -9.30 -10.49
N TYR A 91 -8.35 -8.06 -10.59
CA TYR A 91 -6.99 -7.68 -10.25
C TYR A 91 -6.64 -7.97 -8.79
N ARG A 92 -7.51 -7.58 -7.85
CA ARG A 92 -7.29 -7.82 -6.42
C ARG A 92 -7.32 -9.29 -6.02
N GLN A 93 -8.04 -10.16 -6.74
CA GLN A 93 -7.94 -11.61 -6.51
C GLN A 93 -6.50 -12.09 -6.64
N THR A 94 -5.79 -11.62 -7.68
CA THR A 94 -4.38 -11.98 -7.87
C THR A 94 -3.48 -11.36 -6.82
N LEU A 95 -3.73 -10.10 -6.43
CA LEU A 95 -2.96 -9.47 -5.35
C LEU A 95 -3.14 -10.21 -4.02
N ASN A 96 -4.35 -10.65 -3.69
CA ASN A 96 -4.64 -11.40 -2.47
C ASN A 96 -3.84 -12.71 -2.36
N GLU A 97 -3.48 -13.30 -3.50
CA GLU A 97 -2.67 -14.51 -3.61
C GLU A 97 -1.15 -14.20 -3.66
N SER A 98 -0.77 -12.92 -3.76
CA SER A 98 0.59 -12.46 -4.01
C SER A 98 1.21 -11.83 -2.75
N ALA A 99 1.96 -12.62 -2.01
CA ALA A 99 2.61 -12.21 -0.76
C ALA A 99 4.14 -12.32 -0.86
N PHE A 100 4.73 -11.66 -1.88
CA PHE A 100 6.16 -11.66 -2.11
C PHE A 100 6.85 -10.71 -1.13
N LEU A 101 7.70 -11.25 -0.26
CA LEU A 101 8.56 -10.43 0.61
C LEU A 101 9.69 -9.82 -0.20
N LEU A 102 10.07 -8.58 0.13
CA LEU A 102 11.36 -8.05 -0.29
C LEU A 102 12.50 -8.77 0.44
N ASP A 103 13.65 -8.83 -0.22
CA ASP A 103 14.81 -9.55 0.31
C ASP A 103 15.25 -8.98 1.67
N GLY A 104 15.50 -9.86 2.63
CA GLY A 104 15.98 -9.51 3.97
C GLY A 104 14.91 -9.02 4.95
N VAL A 105 13.66 -8.85 4.55
CA VAL A 105 12.57 -8.34 5.43
C VAL A 105 12.40 -9.19 6.67
N MET A 106 12.33 -10.52 6.54
CA MET A 106 12.13 -11.41 7.70
C MET A 106 13.31 -11.35 8.68
N ASP A 107 14.53 -11.27 8.19
CA ASP A 107 15.73 -11.17 9.03
C ASP A 107 15.74 -9.82 9.78
N LEU A 108 15.42 -8.73 9.07
CA LEU A 108 15.27 -7.40 9.65
C LEU A 108 14.23 -7.40 10.77
N LEU A 109 13.00 -7.83 10.49
CA LEU A 109 11.91 -7.83 11.46
C LEU A 109 12.20 -8.71 12.67
N ASN A 110 12.80 -9.89 12.46
CA ASN A 110 13.24 -10.76 13.56
C ASN A 110 14.31 -10.09 14.45
N GLY A 111 15.18 -9.28 13.88
CA GLY A 111 16.15 -8.48 14.62
C GLY A 111 15.55 -7.29 15.40
N LEU A 112 14.38 -6.79 14.96
CA LEU A 112 13.74 -5.60 15.52
C LEU A 112 12.65 -5.92 16.56
N LYS A 113 11.85 -6.96 16.37
CA LYS A 113 10.61 -7.26 17.13
C LYS A 113 10.75 -7.35 18.65
N ASN A 114 11.95 -7.71 19.15
CA ASN A 114 12.23 -7.78 20.58
C ASN A 114 12.85 -6.48 21.15
N ARG A 115 13.01 -5.47 20.32
CA ARG A 115 13.69 -4.22 20.64
C ARG A 115 12.82 -3.00 20.46
N TYR A 116 11.82 -3.08 19.59
CA TYR A 116 10.94 -2.00 19.18
C TYR A 116 9.50 -2.50 19.14
N GLU A 117 8.55 -1.62 19.31
CA GLU A 117 7.17 -1.84 18.93
C GLU A 117 7.06 -1.64 17.42
N LEU A 118 6.51 -2.63 16.73
CA LEU A 118 6.39 -2.62 15.26
C LEU A 118 4.94 -2.45 14.87
N HIS A 119 4.64 -1.48 14.04
CA HIS A 119 3.30 -1.22 13.52
C HIS A 119 3.31 -1.05 12.02
N ILE A 120 2.21 -1.39 11.36
CA ILE A 120 1.99 -1.16 9.93
C ILE A 120 1.10 0.06 9.75
N VAL A 121 1.48 0.92 8.80
CA VAL A 121 0.71 2.08 8.33
C VAL A 121 0.63 2.04 6.80
N THR A 122 -0.56 1.77 6.22
CA THR A 122 -0.69 1.53 4.78
C THR A 122 -1.88 2.24 4.15
N ASN A 123 -1.69 2.70 2.90
CA ASN A 123 -2.76 3.28 2.07
C ASN A 123 -3.52 2.25 1.23
N GLY A 124 -3.15 0.97 1.30
CA GLY A 124 -3.78 -0.09 0.52
C GLY A 124 -5.25 -0.36 0.87
N VAL A 125 -5.86 -1.29 0.15
CA VAL A 125 -7.23 -1.78 0.40
C VAL A 125 -7.19 -2.78 1.55
N ALA A 126 -8.05 -2.60 2.56
CA ALA A 126 -7.99 -3.33 3.83
C ALA A 126 -8.01 -4.86 3.63
N GLU A 127 -8.98 -5.37 2.90
CA GLU A 127 -9.10 -6.81 2.62
C GLU A 127 -7.82 -7.38 1.98
N THR A 128 -7.26 -6.65 1.01
CA THR A 128 -6.05 -7.06 0.29
C THR A 128 -4.83 -7.03 1.20
N GLN A 129 -4.66 -5.98 1.99
CA GLN A 129 -3.52 -5.87 2.90
C GLN A 129 -3.54 -6.94 3.97
N TYR A 130 -4.67 -7.18 4.63
CA TYR A 130 -4.78 -8.23 5.64
C TYR A 130 -4.48 -9.63 5.07
N LYS A 131 -5.00 -9.96 3.88
CA LYS A 131 -4.74 -11.24 3.23
C LYS A 131 -3.25 -11.42 2.88
N ARG A 132 -2.63 -10.40 2.30
CA ARG A 132 -1.22 -10.44 1.90
C ARG A 132 -0.29 -10.52 3.12
N LEU A 133 -0.56 -9.74 4.15
CA LEU A 133 0.22 -9.79 5.39
C LEU A 133 0.11 -11.14 6.09
N ALA A 134 -1.08 -11.73 6.16
CA ALA A 134 -1.27 -13.05 6.73
C ALA A 134 -0.58 -14.14 5.90
N ALA A 135 -0.69 -14.10 4.58
CA ALA A 135 -0.01 -15.04 3.68
C ALA A 135 1.53 -14.94 3.74
N ALA A 136 2.06 -13.73 3.99
CA ALA A 136 3.49 -13.49 4.21
C ALA A 136 3.95 -13.85 5.64
N GLY A 137 3.03 -14.16 6.56
CA GLY A 137 3.33 -14.42 7.97
C GLY A 137 3.76 -13.17 8.75
N LEU A 138 3.45 -11.99 8.22
CA LEU A 138 3.81 -10.69 8.82
C LEU A 138 2.81 -10.25 9.90
N ASP A 139 1.54 -10.63 9.79
CA ASP A 139 0.44 -10.22 10.66
C ASP A 139 0.72 -10.45 12.16
N LYS A 140 1.54 -11.46 12.48
CA LYS A 140 1.90 -11.82 13.86
C LYS A 140 3.14 -11.12 14.40
N LEU A 141 3.86 -10.38 13.56
CA LEU A 141 5.08 -9.70 13.94
C LEU A 141 4.84 -8.25 14.40
N PHE A 142 3.68 -7.70 14.06
CA PHE A 142 3.30 -6.32 14.35
C PHE A 142 2.25 -6.24 15.46
N GLN A 143 2.40 -5.27 16.35
CA GLN A 143 1.45 -5.01 17.43
C GLN A 143 0.15 -4.36 16.94
N GLY A 144 0.20 -3.65 15.82
CA GLY A 144 -0.96 -3.03 15.18
C GLY A 144 -0.78 -2.90 13.68
N ILE A 145 -1.90 -2.99 12.96
CA ILE A 145 -1.98 -2.79 11.51
C ILE A 145 -3.05 -1.73 11.29
N TYR A 146 -2.65 -0.59 10.73
CA TYR A 146 -3.52 0.55 10.50
C TYR A 146 -3.68 0.76 9.00
N VAL A 147 -4.88 0.50 8.52
CA VAL A 147 -5.22 0.65 7.11
C VAL A 147 -6.03 1.92 6.91
N SER A 148 -5.60 2.77 6.01
CA SER A 148 -6.19 4.09 5.77
C SER A 148 -7.68 4.03 5.38
N GLU A 149 -8.12 2.96 4.73
CA GLU A 149 -9.53 2.73 4.39
C GLU A 149 -10.43 2.69 5.64
N GLU A 150 -9.94 2.21 6.77
CA GLU A 150 -10.68 2.09 8.03
C GLU A 150 -10.82 3.43 8.76
N SER A 151 -9.91 4.36 8.54
CA SER A 151 -9.94 5.70 9.14
C SER A 151 -10.71 6.71 8.32
N GLY A 152 -10.89 6.47 7.00
CA GLY A 152 -11.41 7.44 6.05
C GLY A 152 -10.38 8.49 5.61
N TYR A 153 -9.16 8.44 6.13
CA TYR A 153 -8.01 9.29 5.79
C TYR A 153 -6.83 8.45 5.31
N GLN A 154 -5.88 9.05 4.60
CA GLN A 154 -4.70 8.34 4.10
C GLN A 154 -3.41 9.15 4.30
N LYS A 155 -2.25 8.47 4.29
CA LYS A 155 -0.96 9.16 4.20
C LYS A 155 -0.94 10.04 2.95
N PRO A 156 -0.49 11.29 2.99
CA PRO A 156 0.24 11.97 4.08
C PRO A 156 -0.63 12.85 4.99
N GLN A 157 -1.95 12.64 5.06
CA GLN A 157 -2.87 13.45 5.87
C GLN A 157 -2.60 13.27 7.38
N GLN A 158 -2.61 14.37 8.13
CA GLN A 158 -2.40 14.36 9.58
C GLN A 158 -3.44 13.49 10.29
N GLU A 159 -4.69 13.57 9.87
CA GLU A 159 -5.83 12.87 10.45
C GLU A 159 -5.66 11.33 10.43
N TYR A 160 -4.94 10.81 9.43
CA TYR A 160 -4.61 9.40 9.39
C TYR A 160 -3.62 9.02 10.51
N PHE A 161 -2.61 9.84 10.76
CA PHE A 161 -1.66 9.59 11.84
C PHE A 161 -2.30 9.78 13.21
N ASP A 162 -3.18 10.77 13.37
CA ASP A 162 -3.95 10.96 14.60
C ASP A 162 -4.78 9.71 14.92
N TYR A 163 -5.44 9.13 13.93
CA TYR A 163 -6.12 7.83 14.06
C TYR A 163 -5.15 6.71 14.49
N CYS A 164 -3.97 6.62 13.87
CA CYS A 164 -2.97 5.61 14.23
C CYS A 164 -2.52 5.79 15.69
N PHE A 165 -2.25 7.02 16.13
CA PHE A 165 -1.81 7.31 17.51
C PHE A 165 -2.90 7.00 18.53
N GLU A 166 -4.15 7.33 18.24
CA GLU A 166 -5.30 6.96 19.09
C GLU A 166 -5.40 5.44 19.24
N LYS A 167 -5.30 4.70 18.14
CA LYS A 167 -5.36 3.22 18.16
C LYS A 167 -4.17 2.58 18.89
N MET A 168 -2.99 3.17 18.78
CA MET A 168 -1.79 2.74 19.54
C MET A 168 -1.86 3.10 21.02
N GLY A 169 -2.70 4.09 21.39
CA GLY A 169 -2.69 4.67 22.73
C GLY A 169 -1.40 5.44 23.04
N ARG A 170 -0.75 6.01 22.01
CA ARG A 170 0.53 6.73 22.12
C ARG A 170 0.52 8.00 21.29
N ASN A 171 1.23 9.03 21.79
CA ASN A 171 1.40 10.32 21.11
C ASN A 171 2.83 10.88 21.26
N ASP A 172 3.78 10.06 21.68
CA ASP A 172 5.19 10.41 21.88
C ASP A 172 5.97 10.32 20.55
N VAL A 173 5.60 11.17 19.60
CA VAL A 173 6.08 11.16 18.20
C VAL A 173 7.60 11.23 18.08
N GLU A 174 8.29 11.86 19.02
CA GLU A 174 9.76 11.94 19.10
C GLU A 174 10.44 10.58 19.30
N ASN A 175 9.69 9.57 19.73
CA ASN A 175 10.16 8.19 19.90
C ASN A 175 9.73 7.28 18.73
N MET A 176 9.13 7.83 17.69
CA MET A 176 8.62 7.11 16.53
C MET A 176 9.48 7.35 15.30
N LEU A 177 9.54 6.34 14.43
CA LEU A 177 10.19 6.42 13.13
C LEU A 177 9.25 5.79 12.09
N ILE A 178 9.01 6.48 10.98
CA ILE A 178 8.33 5.91 9.81
C ILE A 178 9.36 5.37 8.81
N ILE A 179 9.04 4.23 8.23
CA ILE A 179 9.87 3.53 7.25
C ILE A 179 8.96 3.20 6.05
N GLY A 180 9.25 3.77 4.90
CA GLY A 180 8.46 3.61 3.68
C GLY A 180 9.24 4.04 2.45
N ASP A 181 8.77 3.65 1.26
CA ASP A 181 9.41 3.94 -0.02
C ASP A 181 8.89 5.23 -0.67
N SER A 182 7.70 5.70 -0.26
CA SER A 182 7.05 6.85 -0.89
C SER A 182 7.44 8.18 -0.23
N LEU A 183 8.10 9.05 -1.01
CA LEU A 183 8.40 10.42 -0.57
C LEU A 183 7.14 11.27 -0.36
N THR A 184 6.06 10.99 -1.11
CA THR A 184 4.83 11.79 -1.10
C THR A 184 3.81 11.34 -0.06
N SER A 185 3.84 10.08 0.35
CA SER A 185 2.94 9.56 1.37
C SER A 185 3.65 9.28 2.70
N ASP A 186 4.72 8.48 2.71
CA ASP A 186 5.39 8.07 3.95
C ASP A 186 6.22 9.19 4.55
N ILE A 187 7.21 9.68 3.80
CA ILE A 187 8.15 10.67 4.32
C ILE A 187 7.44 12.00 4.57
N ARG A 188 6.60 12.45 3.62
CA ARG A 188 5.80 13.65 3.82
C ARG A 188 4.81 13.48 4.97
N GLY A 189 4.19 12.29 5.10
CA GLY A 189 3.27 11.99 6.17
C GLY A 189 3.94 11.99 7.54
N GLY A 190 5.10 11.36 7.67
CA GLY A 190 5.92 11.41 8.87
C GLY A 190 6.25 12.86 9.28
N ASN A 191 6.74 13.65 8.31
CA ASN A 191 7.03 15.07 8.55
C ASN A 191 5.79 15.85 9.02
N ASN A 192 4.62 15.63 8.41
CA ASN A 192 3.37 16.27 8.83
C ASN A 192 2.99 15.88 10.26
N ALA A 193 3.19 14.62 10.62
CA ALA A 193 2.86 14.07 11.93
C ALA A 193 3.95 14.30 13.01
N GLY A 194 5.08 14.90 12.65
CA GLY A 194 6.21 15.15 13.56
C GLY A 194 7.02 13.88 13.89
N ILE A 195 6.95 12.85 13.05
CA ILE A 195 7.72 11.61 13.14
C ILE A 195 8.97 11.72 12.27
N ASP A 196 10.12 11.20 12.72
CA ASP A 196 11.33 11.09 11.90
C ASP A 196 11.20 10.08 10.76
#